data_405c8caf11a7d1c0ae60e0aa7f00c937
#
_entry.id   405c8caf11a7d1c0ae60e0aa7f00c937
#
_cell.length_a   1.000
_cell.length_b   1.000
_cell.length_c   1.000
_cell.angle_alpha   90.00
_cell.angle_beta   90.00
_cell.angle_gamma   90.00
#
_symmetry.space_group_name_H-M   'P 1'
#
loop_
_entity.id
_entity.type
_entity.pdbx_description
1 polymer ?
#
loop_
_entity_poly.entity_id
_entity_poly.type
_entity_poly.pdbx_seq_one_letter_code
_entity_poly.pdbx_strand_id
1 'polypeptide(L)'
;MANSKILPGVKRWGVGDLTVTVLNDGWFQGSLDLVTGIPKDEAGALQRAGFRTEAPRVMLNAFLVTSPGRKPVMIDTGYGAFGPLTMGRVPAALAVAGVSPGEIGTILVTHCHPDHIGGLLADGKAAYPNAEIVLHSDEAKHWLTDAALAAAPDEAKPHFENARKALAPYAGRVREQSGGEVLPGITAVHLPGHTPGHCGFRIVSGDKSLLVFTDVVHLPAIQFKQPEAGVGFDVDGDQARATRKAILADLAADGTRIAGSHLEFPAVGFVTRDEDGYRFVPELWVADEA
;
A
#
# COMPACT_ATOMS: atom_id res chain seq x y z
N MET A 1 -6.54 8.64 32.99
CA MET A 1 -5.79 7.55 32.33
C MET A 1 -4.65 8.20 31.59
N ALA A 2 -3.40 7.80 31.85
CA ALA A 2 -2.23 8.37 31.19
C ALA A 2 -2.38 8.13 29.68
N ASN A 3 -2.28 9.21 28.90
CA ASN A 3 -2.22 9.17 27.43
C ASN A 3 -0.90 8.44 27.09
N SER A 4 -0.94 7.11 26.95
CA SER A 4 0.22 6.38 26.48
C SER A 4 0.45 6.84 25.04
N LYS A 5 1.48 7.66 24.83
CA LYS A 5 1.91 8.02 23.47
C LYS A 5 2.23 6.72 22.74
N ILE A 6 1.38 6.35 21.81
CA ILE A 6 1.64 5.21 20.93
C ILE A 6 2.86 5.59 20.09
N LEU A 7 3.93 4.81 20.22
CA LEU A 7 5.12 5.01 19.39
C LEU A 7 4.78 4.61 17.95
N PRO A 8 5.08 5.47 16.95
CA PRO A 8 4.92 5.12 15.56
C PRO A 8 5.83 3.93 15.19
N GLY A 9 5.31 3.00 14.40
CA GLY A 9 6.14 1.95 13.81
C GLY A 9 6.94 2.53 12.64
N VAL A 10 8.27 2.56 12.77
CA VAL A 10 9.19 3.04 11.73
C VAL A 10 10.34 2.05 11.60
N LYS A 11 10.61 1.57 10.40
CA LYS A 11 11.75 0.69 10.11
C LYS A 11 12.37 1.05 8.77
N ARG A 12 13.70 1.18 8.74
CA ARG A 12 14.49 1.46 7.54
C ARG A 12 15.07 0.17 6.97
N TRP A 13 15.13 0.11 5.63
CA TRP A 13 15.71 -0.99 4.86
C TRP A 13 16.57 -0.43 3.74
N GLY A 14 17.83 -0.87 3.65
CA GLY A 14 18.74 -0.49 2.56
C GLY A 14 18.35 -1.18 1.24
N VAL A 15 18.43 -0.42 0.14
CA VAL A 15 18.32 -0.91 -1.24
C VAL A 15 19.46 -0.24 -2.03
N GLY A 16 20.68 -0.77 -1.95
CA GLY A 16 21.87 -0.11 -2.46
C GLY A 16 22.06 1.27 -1.82
N ASP A 17 22.13 2.33 -2.64
CA ASP A 17 22.26 3.73 -2.17
C ASP A 17 20.92 4.35 -1.75
N LEU A 18 19.81 3.61 -1.89
CA LEU A 18 18.49 4.05 -1.49
C LEU A 18 18.11 3.46 -0.12
N THR A 19 17.35 4.21 0.65
CA THR A 19 16.73 3.72 1.88
C THR A 19 15.20 3.72 1.72
N VAL A 20 14.59 2.57 1.96
CA VAL A 20 13.13 2.44 2.05
C VAL A 20 12.75 2.38 3.52
N THR A 21 11.95 3.34 3.97
CA THR A 21 11.43 3.38 5.35
C THR A 21 9.97 3.01 5.35
N VAL A 22 9.60 1.96 6.09
CA VAL A 22 8.21 1.61 6.35
C VAL A 22 7.67 2.54 7.43
N LEU A 23 6.55 3.19 7.13
CA LEU A 23 5.81 4.09 8.01
C LEU A 23 4.48 3.43 8.36
N ASN A 24 4.36 2.83 9.54
CA ASN A 24 3.11 2.19 9.95
C ASN A 24 2.05 3.21 10.29
N ASP A 25 0.93 3.19 9.56
CA ASP A 25 -0.21 4.08 9.77
C ASP A 25 -1.17 3.60 10.87
N GLY A 26 -1.09 2.31 11.21
CA GLY A 26 -1.94 1.67 12.19
C GLY A 26 -2.67 0.45 11.63
N TRP A 27 -3.92 0.27 12.02
CA TRP A 27 -4.73 -0.88 11.62
C TRP A 27 -6.22 -0.56 11.71
N PHE A 28 -7.04 -1.29 10.97
CA PHE A 28 -8.49 -1.28 11.14
C PHE A 28 -9.04 -2.69 11.36
N GLN A 29 -10.23 -2.76 11.97
CA GLN A 29 -10.93 -4.01 12.21
C GLN A 29 -11.68 -4.41 10.94
N GLY A 30 -11.23 -5.49 10.31
CA GLY A 30 -11.93 -6.11 9.19
C GLY A 30 -12.97 -7.14 9.63
N SER A 31 -13.63 -7.74 8.63
CA SER A 31 -14.57 -8.86 8.80
C SER A 31 -14.24 -9.94 7.77
N LEU A 32 -14.44 -11.22 8.15
CA LEU A 32 -14.38 -12.33 7.20
C LEU A 32 -15.53 -12.29 6.17
N ASP A 33 -16.57 -11.46 6.39
CA ASP A 33 -17.61 -11.22 5.39
C ASP A 33 -17.09 -10.50 4.14
N LEU A 34 -15.92 -9.85 4.25
CA LEU A 34 -15.25 -9.19 3.13
C LEU A 34 -14.40 -10.15 2.30
N VAL A 35 -14.15 -11.38 2.79
CA VAL A 35 -13.38 -12.38 2.03
C VAL A 35 -14.28 -13.00 0.96
N THR A 36 -13.79 -13.04 -0.26
CA THR A 36 -14.45 -13.62 -1.43
C THR A 36 -13.63 -14.78 -1.99
N GLY A 37 -14.25 -15.64 -2.81
CA GLY A 37 -13.55 -16.71 -3.53
C GLY A 37 -13.27 -17.98 -2.73
N ILE A 38 -13.40 -17.95 -1.40
CA ILE A 38 -13.31 -19.13 -0.50
C ILE A 38 -14.42 -19.08 0.55
N PRO A 39 -14.79 -20.23 1.17
CA PRO A 39 -15.75 -20.26 2.27
C PRO A 39 -15.27 -19.48 3.50
N LYS A 40 -16.19 -18.82 4.19
CA LYS A 40 -15.89 -18.02 5.39
C LYS A 40 -15.26 -18.82 6.53
N ASP A 41 -15.70 -20.05 6.74
CA ASP A 41 -15.17 -20.97 7.74
C ASP A 41 -13.73 -21.41 7.42
N GLU A 42 -13.40 -21.59 6.14
CA GLU A 42 -12.03 -21.84 5.68
C GLU A 42 -11.14 -20.62 5.94
N ALA A 43 -11.61 -19.42 5.57
CA ALA A 43 -10.91 -18.17 5.87
C ALA A 43 -10.65 -18.00 7.37
N GLY A 44 -11.63 -18.31 8.22
CA GLY A 44 -11.49 -18.32 9.67
C GLY A 44 -10.49 -19.37 10.18
N ALA A 45 -10.46 -20.56 9.57
CA ALA A 45 -9.49 -21.60 9.91
C ALA A 45 -8.05 -21.16 9.58
N LEU A 46 -7.83 -20.51 8.43
CA LEU A 46 -6.54 -19.96 8.03
C LEU A 46 -6.06 -18.86 8.98
N GLN A 47 -6.95 -17.97 9.42
CA GLN A 47 -6.63 -16.94 10.43
C GLN A 47 -6.17 -17.59 11.74
N ARG A 48 -6.91 -18.59 12.25
CA ARG A 48 -6.54 -19.31 13.48
C ARG A 48 -5.22 -20.07 13.33
N ALA A 49 -4.99 -20.72 12.20
CA ALA A 49 -3.73 -21.43 11.92
C ALA A 49 -2.54 -20.46 11.88
N GLY A 50 -2.76 -19.22 11.42
CA GLY A 50 -1.78 -18.14 11.47
C GLY A 50 -1.67 -17.42 12.82
N PHE A 51 -2.31 -17.93 13.89
CA PHE A 51 -2.38 -17.27 15.21
C PHE A 51 -2.96 -15.85 15.15
N ARG A 52 -3.93 -15.62 14.27
CA ARG A 52 -4.65 -14.35 14.13
C ARG A 52 -6.05 -14.46 14.70
N THR A 53 -6.62 -13.31 15.08
CA THR A 53 -8.02 -13.24 15.48
C THR A 53 -8.93 -13.55 14.29
N GLU A 54 -10.07 -14.20 14.54
CA GLU A 54 -11.02 -14.55 13.48
C GLU A 54 -11.53 -13.30 12.75
N ALA A 55 -11.87 -12.26 13.49
CA ALA A 55 -12.06 -10.94 12.89
C ALA A 55 -10.68 -10.32 12.60
N PRO A 56 -10.28 -10.21 11.32
CA PRO A 56 -8.92 -9.81 10.98
C PRO A 56 -8.63 -8.37 11.36
N ARG A 57 -7.42 -8.10 11.83
CA ARG A 57 -6.85 -6.76 11.90
C ARG A 57 -6.07 -6.52 10.63
N VAL A 58 -6.51 -5.57 9.83
CA VAL A 58 -5.84 -5.18 8.59
C VAL A 58 -4.86 -4.08 8.94
N MET A 59 -3.57 -4.37 8.80
CA MET A 59 -2.50 -3.39 9.01
C MET A 59 -2.44 -2.42 7.85
N LEU A 60 -1.87 -1.23 8.08
CA LEU A 60 -1.61 -0.27 7.02
C LEU A 60 -0.22 0.32 7.15
N ASN A 61 0.52 0.32 6.06
CA ASN A 61 1.85 0.90 5.94
C ASN A 61 1.93 1.76 4.68
N ALA A 62 2.56 2.93 4.82
CA ALA A 62 3.07 3.73 3.71
C ALA A 62 4.60 3.62 3.68
N PHE A 63 5.22 4.08 2.60
CA PHE A 63 6.66 3.95 2.45
C PHE A 63 7.29 5.28 2.08
N LEU A 64 8.50 5.51 2.62
CA LEU A 64 9.33 6.66 2.33
C LEU A 64 10.62 6.18 1.67
N VAL A 65 10.94 6.69 0.50
CA VAL A 65 12.20 6.42 -0.21
C VAL A 65 13.07 7.66 -0.12
N THR A 66 14.27 7.47 0.42
CA THR A 66 15.28 8.54 0.52
C THR A 66 16.59 8.14 -0.15
N SER A 67 17.28 9.12 -0.68
CA SER A 67 18.67 8.98 -1.18
C SER A 67 19.44 10.28 -1.00
N PRO A 68 20.78 10.22 -0.91
CA PRO A 68 21.58 11.42 -0.79
C PRO A 68 21.36 12.40 -1.96
N GLY A 69 21.17 13.68 -1.63
CA GLY A 69 21.06 14.76 -2.62
C GLY A 69 19.75 14.82 -3.41
N ARG A 70 18.76 13.97 -3.09
CA ARG A 70 17.44 13.99 -3.74
C ARG A 70 16.34 14.30 -2.73
N LYS A 71 15.24 14.91 -3.21
CA LYS A 71 14.05 15.09 -2.38
C LYS A 71 13.44 13.73 -2.04
N PRO A 72 12.97 13.55 -0.80
CA PRO A 72 12.28 12.32 -0.39
C PRO A 72 11.03 12.05 -1.24
N VAL A 73 10.76 10.77 -1.46
CA VAL A 73 9.61 10.27 -2.22
C VAL A 73 8.75 9.43 -1.28
N MET A 74 7.45 9.65 -1.26
CA MET A 74 6.51 8.75 -0.57
C MET A 74 5.85 7.80 -1.57
N ILE A 75 5.53 6.60 -1.11
CA ILE A 75 4.60 5.68 -1.76
C ILE A 75 3.42 5.58 -0.81
N ASP A 76 2.27 6.11 -1.24
CA ASP A 76 1.05 6.34 -0.47
C ASP A 76 1.23 7.24 0.76
N THR A 77 0.13 7.60 1.41
CA THR A 77 0.11 8.59 2.50
C THR A 77 -0.70 8.13 3.72
N GLY A 78 -1.21 6.91 3.72
CA GLY A 78 -2.07 6.39 4.78
C GLY A 78 -3.49 6.92 4.72
N TYR A 79 -4.29 6.55 5.72
CA TYR A 79 -5.72 6.88 5.79
C TYR A 79 -5.98 8.35 6.20
N GLY A 80 -5.00 8.99 6.84
CA GLY A 80 -5.16 10.35 7.31
C GLY A 80 -6.39 10.53 8.21
N ALA A 81 -7.11 11.64 8.00
CA ALA A 81 -8.31 11.95 8.78
C ALA A 81 -9.58 11.19 8.33
N PHE A 82 -9.53 10.40 7.27
CA PHE A 82 -10.68 9.60 6.81
C PHE A 82 -10.85 8.30 7.58
N GLY A 83 -9.81 7.85 8.29
CA GLY A 83 -9.78 6.57 8.98
C GLY A 83 -10.26 6.59 10.43
N PRO A 84 -10.39 5.40 11.03
CA PRO A 84 -10.67 5.26 12.45
C PRO A 84 -9.49 5.74 13.29
N LEU A 85 -9.72 5.99 14.59
CA LEU A 85 -8.68 6.47 15.54
C LEU A 85 -7.47 5.54 15.71
N THR A 86 -7.55 4.32 15.22
CA THR A 86 -6.45 3.36 15.21
C THR A 86 -5.45 3.59 14.07
N MET A 87 -5.74 4.50 13.14
CA MET A 87 -4.96 4.84 11.94
C MET A 87 -4.57 6.33 11.94
N GLY A 88 -4.02 6.81 10.81
CA GLY A 88 -3.64 8.21 10.62
C GLY A 88 -2.30 8.57 11.29
N ARG A 89 -1.38 7.61 11.40
CA ARG A 89 -0.09 7.79 12.11
C ARG A 89 1.08 8.12 11.18
N VAL A 90 0.89 8.10 9.87
CA VAL A 90 1.95 8.42 8.90
C VAL A 90 2.63 9.76 9.22
N PRO A 91 1.95 10.86 9.57
CA PRO A 91 2.63 12.12 9.90
C PRO A 91 3.57 12.00 11.10
N ALA A 92 3.18 11.24 12.15
CA ALA A 92 4.02 11.00 13.31
C ALA A 92 5.21 10.06 12.97
N ALA A 93 4.98 9.03 12.14
CA ALA A 93 6.02 8.13 11.67
C ALA A 93 7.03 8.87 10.78
N LEU A 94 6.56 9.77 9.91
CA LEU A 94 7.40 10.61 9.06
C LEU A 94 8.31 11.53 9.90
N ALA A 95 7.77 12.13 10.97
CA ALA A 95 8.54 12.94 11.91
C ALA A 95 9.62 12.11 12.64
N VAL A 96 9.32 10.86 13.02
CA VAL A 96 10.32 9.93 13.60
C VAL A 96 11.39 9.56 12.57
N ALA A 97 11.02 9.43 11.28
CA ALA A 97 11.98 9.22 10.19
C ALA A 97 12.88 10.45 9.93
N GLY A 98 12.58 11.60 10.54
CA GLY A 98 13.34 12.84 10.42
C GLY A 98 13.02 13.65 9.16
N VAL A 99 11.85 13.43 8.54
CA VAL A 99 11.42 14.11 7.33
C VAL A 99 10.13 14.89 7.59
N SER A 100 10.09 16.14 7.18
CA SER A 100 8.90 16.98 7.25
C SER A 100 8.05 16.85 5.96
N PRO A 101 6.73 17.07 6.03
CA PRO A 101 5.87 17.04 4.85
C PRO A 101 6.29 18.02 3.73
N GLY A 102 6.89 19.16 4.10
CA GLY A 102 7.36 20.15 3.13
C GLY A 102 8.61 19.73 2.35
N GLU A 103 9.34 18.70 2.80
CA GLU A 103 10.51 18.17 2.11
C GLU A 103 10.15 17.14 1.03
N ILE A 104 8.95 16.54 1.11
CA ILE A 104 8.50 15.54 0.14
C ILE A 104 8.39 16.18 -1.25
N GLY A 105 9.14 15.60 -2.20
CA GLY A 105 9.18 16.09 -3.58
C GLY A 105 8.18 15.40 -4.50
N THR A 106 7.90 14.12 -4.24
CA THR A 106 6.99 13.31 -5.06
C THR A 106 6.22 12.33 -4.17
N ILE A 107 4.97 12.10 -4.50
CA ILE A 107 4.15 11.03 -3.92
C ILE A 107 3.72 10.13 -5.06
N LEU A 108 4.14 8.87 -4.99
CA LEU A 108 3.73 7.81 -5.89
C LEU A 108 2.46 7.18 -5.29
N VAL A 109 1.34 7.40 -5.93
CA VAL A 109 0.05 6.83 -5.52
C VAL A 109 -0.11 5.48 -6.17
N THR A 110 -0.26 4.43 -5.36
CA THR A 110 -0.46 3.06 -5.85
C THR A 110 -1.85 2.89 -6.44
N HIS A 111 -2.85 3.42 -5.75
CA HIS A 111 -4.24 3.51 -6.16
C HIS A 111 -5.02 4.49 -5.27
N CYS A 112 -6.28 4.79 -5.61
CA CYS A 112 -7.03 5.86 -4.97
C CYS A 112 -8.00 5.40 -3.87
N HIS A 113 -7.79 4.26 -3.20
CA HIS A 113 -8.57 3.95 -2.00
C HIS A 113 -8.21 4.88 -0.84
N PRO A 114 -9.17 5.14 0.08
CA PRO A 114 -9.00 6.16 1.13
C PRO A 114 -7.80 5.95 2.05
N ASP A 115 -7.41 4.71 2.29
CA ASP A 115 -6.29 4.35 3.15
C ASP A 115 -4.92 4.57 2.49
N HIS A 116 -4.87 4.87 1.20
CA HIS A 116 -3.64 5.20 0.47
C HIS A 116 -3.49 6.70 0.22
N ILE A 117 -4.62 7.39 0.01
CA ILE A 117 -4.62 8.80 -0.36
C ILE A 117 -5.19 9.75 0.71
N GLY A 118 -5.78 9.22 1.78
CA GLY A 118 -6.43 10.06 2.81
C GLY A 118 -5.46 11.01 3.50
N GLY A 119 -4.20 10.60 3.67
CA GLY A 119 -3.13 11.44 4.21
C GLY A 119 -2.64 12.56 3.28
N LEU A 120 -3.10 12.63 2.02
CA LEU A 120 -2.87 13.78 1.15
C LEU A 120 -3.51 15.06 1.69
N LEU A 121 -4.50 14.94 2.59
CA LEU A 121 -5.21 16.07 3.17
C LEU A 121 -4.85 16.30 4.64
N ALA A 122 -4.61 17.57 4.97
CA ALA A 122 -4.58 18.08 6.33
C ALA A 122 -5.46 19.35 6.39
N ASP A 123 -6.52 19.31 7.20
CA ASP A 123 -7.48 20.42 7.36
C ASP A 123 -8.01 20.95 6.01
N GLY A 124 -8.28 20.06 5.06
CA GLY A 124 -8.79 20.39 3.73
C GLY A 124 -7.76 20.98 2.76
N LYS A 125 -6.48 21.02 3.14
CA LYS A 125 -5.37 21.53 2.33
C LYS A 125 -4.41 20.41 1.96
N ALA A 126 -3.49 20.66 1.01
CA ALA A 126 -2.41 19.76 0.68
C ALA A 126 -1.52 19.52 1.93
N ALA A 127 -1.46 18.31 2.41
CA ALA A 127 -0.59 17.92 3.51
C ALA A 127 0.90 17.99 3.12
N TYR A 128 1.20 17.78 1.83
CA TYR A 128 2.54 17.80 1.26
C TYR A 128 2.63 18.92 0.22
N PRO A 129 2.86 20.17 0.66
CA PRO A 129 2.65 21.36 -0.17
C PRO A 129 3.57 21.46 -1.40
N ASN A 130 4.72 20.78 -1.37
CA ASN A 130 5.74 20.84 -2.43
C ASN A 130 5.76 19.58 -3.31
N ALA A 131 4.90 18.59 -3.03
CA ALA A 131 4.91 17.33 -3.75
C ALA A 131 4.21 17.39 -5.10
N GLU A 132 4.78 16.73 -6.11
CA GLU A 132 4.08 16.23 -7.29
C GLU A 132 3.42 14.88 -6.93
N ILE A 133 2.23 14.64 -7.45
CA ILE A 133 1.54 13.35 -7.38
C ILE A 133 1.80 12.60 -8.67
N VAL A 134 2.21 11.34 -8.58
CA VAL A 134 2.32 10.43 -9.74
C VAL A 134 1.25 9.36 -9.60
N LEU A 135 0.37 9.26 -10.60
CA LEU A 135 -0.81 8.40 -10.60
C LEU A 135 -0.88 7.60 -11.92
N HIS A 136 -1.33 6.35 -11.86
CA HIS A 136 -1.57 5.60 -13.09
C HIS A 136 -2.75 6.20 -13.87
N SER A 137 -2.63 6.24 -15.21
CA SER A 137 -3.67 6.83 -16.07
C SER A 137 -5.03 6.14 -15.94
N ASP A 138 -5.05 4.81 -15.72
CA ASP A 138 -6.30 4.09 -15.49
C ASP A 138 -6.93 4.41 -14.13
N GLU A 139 -6.13 4.76 -13.10
CA GLU A 139 -6.65 5.29 -11.83
C GLU A 139 -7.29 6.66 -12.05
N ALA A 140 -6.59 7.57 -12.74
CA ALA A 140 -7.13 8.88 -13.06
C ALA A 140 -8.44 8.76 -13.85
N LYS A 141 -8.46 7.91 -14.86
CA LYS A 141 -9.64 7.63 -15.68
C LYS A 141 -10.80 7.07 -14.85
N HIS A 142 -10.54 6.11 -13.96
CA HIS A 142 -11.56 5.48 -13.14
C HIS A 142 -12.12 6.44 -12.10
N TRP A 143 -11.27 7.05 -11.25
CA TRP A 143 -11.71 7.80 -10.09
C TRP A 143 -12.04 9.27 -10.34
N LEU A 144 -11.42 9.90 -11.35
CA LEU A 144 -11.46 11.36 -11.49
C LEU A 144 -12.38 11.85 -12.61
N THR A 145 -12.88 10.98 -13.50
CA THR A 145 -13.76 11.41 -14.61
C THR A 145 -15.22 11.44 -14.18
N ASP A 146 -15.96 12.45 -14.64
CA ASP A 146 -17.40 12.59 -14.35
C ASP A 146 -18.22 11.43 -14.93
N ALA A 147 -17.80 10.89 -16.07
CA ALA A 147 -18.45 9.75 -16.68
C ALA A 147 -18.35 8.49 -15.79
N ALA A 148 -17.18 8.24 -15.18
CA ALA A 148 -17.00 7.12 -14.28
C ALA A 148 -17.81 7.27 -12.98
N LEU A 149 -17.82 8.46 -12.38
CA LEU A 149 -18.66 8.75 -11.20
C LEU A 149 -20.15 8.58 -11.51
N ALA A 150 -20.62 9.05 -12.67
CA ALA A 150 -22.03 8.93 -13.06
C ALA A 150 -22.44 7.47 -13.30
N ALA A 151 -21.53 6.63 -13.79
CA ALA A 151 -21.76 5.19 -14.03
C ALA A 151 -21.58 4.33 -12.78
N ALA A 152 -20.98 4.86 -11.70
CA ALA A 152 -20.70 4.11 -10.49
C ALA A 152 -22.00 3.75 -9.72
N PRO A 153 -22.07 2.54 -9.13
CA PRO A 153 -23.13 2.20 -8.16
C PRO A 153 -23.14 3.19 -7.00
N ASP A 154 -24.33 3.45 -6.42
CA ASP A 154 -24.47 4.46 -5.36
C ASP A 154 -23.57 4.19 -4.15
N GLU A 155 -23.39 2.93 -3.79
CA GLU A 155 -22.49 2.50 -2.71
C GLU A 155 -21.01 2.79 -2.98
N ALA A 156 -20.59 2.88 -4.25
CA ALA A 156 -19.22 3.17 -4.64
C ALA A 156 -18.93 4.69 -4.77
N LYS A 157 -19.95 5.52 -5.00
CA LYS A 157 -19.78 6.96 -5.20
C LYS A 157 -18.96 7.68 -4.12
N PRO A 158 -19.12 7.35 -2.81
CA PRO A 158 -18.30 7.98 -1.76
C PRO A 158 -16.78 7.77 -1.96
N HIS A 159 -16.36 6.65 -2.56
CA HIS A 159 -14.94 6.42 -2.85
C HIS A 159 -14.44 7.36 -3.95
N PHE A 160 -15.24 7.59 -5.00
CA PHE A 160 -14.93 8.58 -6.04
C PHE A 160 -14.85 10.00 -5.47
N GLU A 161 -15.77 10.38 -4.60
CA GLU A 161 -15.77 11.70 -3.96
C GLU A 161 -14.53 11.88 -3.06
N ASN A 162 -14.14 10.85 -2.31
CA ASN A 162 -12.94 10.86 -1.48
C ASN A 162 -11.68 11.01 -2.34
N ALA A 163 -11.56 10.27 -3.45
CA ALA A 163 -10.43 10.38 -4.37
C ALA A 163 -10.30 11.79 -4.95
N ARG A 164 -11.39 12.36 -5.44
CA ARG A 164 -11.45 13.72 -5.96
C ARG A 164 -11.09 14.77 -4.90
N LYS A 165 -11.65 14.62 -3.70
CA LYS A 165 -11.37 15.50 -2.57
C LYS A 165 -9.91 15.46 -2.15
N ALA A 166 -9.30 14.26 -2.09
CA ALA A 166 -7.91 14.10 -1.70
C ALA A 166 -6.94 14.72 -2.72
N LEU A 167 -7.25 14.61 -4.02
CA LEU A 167 -6.38 15.09 -5.09
C LEU A 167 -6.62 16.56 -5.47
N ALA A 168 -7.78 17.14 -5.14
CA ALA A 168 -8.11 18.53 -5.50
C ALA A 168 -7.04 19.57 -5.10
N PRO A 169 -6.42 19.56 -3.90
CA PRO A 169 -5.39 20.51 -3.53
C PRO A 169 -4.07 20.36 -4.32
N TYR A 170 -3.95 19.30 -5.12
CA TYR A 170 -2.79 19.01 -5.97
C TYR A 170 -3.08 19.29 -7.46
N ALA A 171 -4.19 19.95 -7.77
CA ALA A 171 -4.52 20.34 -9.14
C ALA A 171 -3.32 21.03 -9.82
N GLY A 172 -3.00 20.60 -11.05
CA GLY A 172 -1.82 21.06 -11.81
C GLY A 172 -0.48 20.46 -11.36
N ARG A 173 -0.49 19.58 -10.36
CA ARG A 173 0.69 18.82 -9.88
C ARG A 173 0.46 17.31 -9.87
N VAL A 174 -0.53 16.82 -10.60
CA VAL A 174 -0.78 15.40 -10.83
C VAL A 174 -0.20 15.06 -12.19
N ARG A 175 0.73 14.13 -12.21
CA ARG A 175 1.34 13.56 -13.41
C ARG A 175 0.86 12.13 -13.59
N GLU A 176 0.23 11.87 -14.71
CA GLU A 176 -0.20 10.52 -15.08
C GLU A 176 0.98 9.73 -15.67
N GLN A 177 0.94 8.41 -15.47
CA GLN A 177 1.88 7.45 -16.02
C GLN A 177 1.14 6.15 -16.41
N SER A 178 1.75 5.34 -17.27
CA SER A 178 1.18 4.05 -17.72
C SER A 178 2.16 2.88 -17.56
N GLY A 179 3.06 2.98 -16.56
CA GLY A 179 4.11 1.99 -16.31
C GLY A 179 5.50 2.50 -16.70
N GLY A 180 6.52 1.69 -16.43
CA GLY A 180 7.91 2.04 -16.70
C GLY A 180 8.56 2.91 -15.60
N GLU A 181 9.75 3.43 -15.86
CA GLU A 181 10.49 4.25 -14.89
C GLU A 181 9.79 5.57 -14.66
N VAL A 182 9.40 5.83 -13.40
CA VAL A 182 8.69 7.05 -12.98
C VAL A 182 9.62 8.07 -12.33
N LEU A 183 10.67 7.59 -11.69
CA LEU A 183 11.79 8.35 -11.11
C LEU A 183 13.07 7.50 -11.26
N PRO A 184 14.27 8.11 -11.29
CA PRO A 184 15.50 7.34 -11.39
C PRO A 184 15.62 6.25 -10.32
N GLY A 185 15.64 4.98 -10.76
CA GLY A 185 15.68 3.81 -9.89
C GLY A 185 14.32 3.37 -9.35
N ILE A 186 13.21 3.98 -9.75
CA ILE A 186 11.85 3.57 -9.35
C ILE A 186 10.98 3.35 -10.59
N THR A 187 10.52 2.12 -10.76
CA THR A 187 9.69 1.69 -11.88
C THR A 187 8.30 1.32 -11.40
N ALA A 188 7.26 1.86 -12.03
CA ALA A 188 5.88 1.45 -11.79
C ALA A 188 5.61 0.08 -12.43
N VAL A 189 5.02 -0.81 -11.66
CA VAL A 189 4.61 -2.16 -12.06
C VAL A 189 3.10 -2.22 -12.00
N HIS A 190 2.43 -2.32 -13.14
CA HIS A 190 0.97 -2.40 -13.20
C HIS A 190 0.46 -3.73 -12.65
N LEU A 191 -0.40 -3.69 -11.62
CA LEU A 191 -0.95 -4.83 -10.91
C LEU A 191 -2.48 -4.71 -10.81
N PRO A 192 -3.19 -4.68 -11.96
CA PRO A 192 -4.60 -4.32 -12.02
C PRO A 192 -5.53 -5.33 -11.35
N GLY A 193 -6.74 -4.87 -11.01
CA GLY A 193 -7.84 -5.68 -10.50
C GLY A 193 -8.36 -5.18 -9.17
N HIS A 194 -7.49 -4.98 -8.16
CA HIS A 194 -7.88 -4.30 -6.94
C HIS A 194 -8.48 -2.93 -7.26
N THR A 195 -7.79 -2.16 -8.06
CA THR A 195 -8.35 -1.08 -8.88
C THR A 195 -7.81 -1.20 -10.32
N PRO A 196 -8.42 -0.52 -11.31
CA PRO A 196 -7.97 -0.65 -12.71
C PRO A 196 -6.53 -0.22 -12.96
N GLY A 197 -6.05 0.80 -12.24
CA GLY A 197 -4.69 1.30 -12.36
C GLY A 197 -3.80 0.99 -11.16
N HIS A 198 -4.18 0.06 -10.29
CA HIS A 198 -3.35 -0.34 -9.15
C HIS A 198 -1.93 -0.68 -9.60
N CYS A 199 -0.94 -0.04 -8.95
CA CYS A 199 0.48 -0.19 -9.24
C CYS A 199 1.26 -0.58 -8.00
N GLY A 200 2.25 -1.45 -8.18
CA GLY A 200 3.41 -1.53 -7.30
C GLY A 200 4.55 -0.64 -7.80
N PHE A 201 5.58 -0.49 -6.98
CA PHE A 201 6.79 0.25 -7.35
C PHE A 201 8.03 -0.59 -7.06
N ARG A 202 8.77 -0.92 -8.12
CA ARG A 202 10.07 -1.59 -8.01
C ARG A 202 11.15 -0.54 -7.80
N ILE A 203 11.85 -0.63 -6.68
CA ILE A 203 12.96 0.24 -6.29
C ILE A 203 14.25 -0.52 -6.53
N VAL A 204 15.17 0.06 -7.29
CA VAL A 204 16.44 -0.57 -7.70
C VAL A 204 17.60 0.38 -7.49
N SER A 205 18.67 -0.10 -6.88
CA SER A 205 19.96 0.58 -6.81
C SER A 205 21.10 -0.45 -6.82
N GLY A 206 21.96 -0.38 -7.84
CA GLY A 206 22.98 -1.39 -8.07
C GLY A 206 22.38 -2.76 -8.34
N ASP A 207 22.83 -3.76 -7.57
CA ASP A 207 22.33 -5.15 -7.60
C ASP A 207 21.16 -5.42 -6.64
N LYS A 208 20.74 -4.42 -5.91
CA LYS A 208 19.66 -4.53 -4.91
C LYS A 208 18.31 -4.06 -5.46
N SER A 209 17.27 -4.79 -5.12
CA SER A 209 15.90 -4.40 -5.47
C SER A 209 14.91 -4.72 -4.38
N LEU A 210 13.82 -3.96 -4.35
CA LEU A 210 12.65 -4.19 -3.51
C LEU A 210 11.40 -3.81 -4.31
N LEU A 211 10.38 -4.66 -4.31
CA LEU A 211 9.08 -4.37 -4.89
C LEU A 211 8.08 -4.02 -3.77
N VAL A 212 7.61 -2.80 -3.76
CA VAL A 212 6.44 -2.40 -2.99
C VAL A 212 5.21 -2.81 -3.80
N PHE A 213 4.56 -3.92 -3.43
CA PHE A 213 3.46 -4.52 -4.23
C PHE A 213 2.07 -4.20 -3.69
N THR A 214 2.02 -3.47 -2.58
CA THR A 214 0.85 -2.90 -1.88
C THR A 214 -0.33 -3.87 -1.73
N ASP A 215 -1.45 -3.65 -2.39
CA ASP A 215 -2.75 -4.30 -2.16
C ASP A 215 -2.97 -5.57 -2.99
N VAL A 216 -1.90 -6.19 -3.44
CA VAL A 216 -1.96 -7.58 -3.93
C VAL A 216 -2.40 -8.54 -2.83
N VAL A 217 -2.02 -8.23 -1.57
CA VAL A 217 -2.37 -9.04 -0.37
C VAL A 217 -2.84 -8.12 0.76
N HIS A 218 -4.08 -8.33 1.22
CA HIS A 218 -4.69 -7.61 2.35
C HIS A 218 -4.68 -8.43 3.65
N LEU A 219 -4.87 -9.74 3.52
CA LEU A 219 -4.98 -10.69 4.61
C LEU A 219 -3.89 -11.76 4.47
N PRO A 220 -2.66 -11.51 4.96
CA PRO A 220 -1.51 -12.39 4.73
C PRO A 220 -1.74 -13.84 5.13
N ALA A 221 -2.39 -14.09 6.29
CA ALA A 221 -2.67 -15.44 6.76
C ALA A 221 -3.60 -16.24 5.83
N ILE A 222 -4.41 -15.54 5.02
CA ILE A 222 -5.36 -16.16 4.09
C ILE A 222 -4.78 -16.17 2.68
N GLN A 223 -4.45 -15.00 2.13
CA GLN A 223 -4.21 -14.84 0.68
C GLN A 223 -2.86 -15.39 0.20
N PHE A 224 -1.87 -15.58 1.09
CA PHE A 224 -0.69 -16.34 0.73
C PHE A 224 -0.99 -17.84 0.65
N LYS A 225 -1.77 -18.38 1.57
CA LYS A 225 -2.15 -19.82 1.56
C LYS A 225 -3.17 -20.12 0.47
N GLN A 226 -4.13 -19.25 0.28
CA GLN A 226 -5.20 -19.35 -0.71
C GLN A 226 -5.22 -18.11 -1.61
N PRO A 227 -4.39 -18.07 -2.68
CA PRO A 227 -4.35 -16.92 -3.60
C PRO A 227 -5.68 -16.66 -4.34
N GLU A 228 -6.58 -17.65 -4.34
CA GLU A 228 -7.95 -17.54 -4.85
C GLU A 228 -8.82 -16.62 -3.97
N ALA A 229 -8.46 -16.43 -2.70
CA ALA A 229 -9.20 -15.54 -1.81
C ALA A 229 -9.03 -14.08 -2.24
N GLY A 230 -10.15 -13.41 -2.55
CA GLY A 230 -10.24 -11.98 -2.83
C GLY A 230 -10.78 -11.20 -1.64
N VAL A 231 -10.98 -9.91 -1.83
CA VAL A 231 -11.62 -9.01 -0.86
C VAL A 231 -12.75 -8.24 -1.54
N GLY A 232 -13.78 -7.89 -0.76
CA GLY A 232 -14.98 -7.23 -1.26
C GLY A 232 -14.78 -5.79 -1.77
N PHE A 233 -13.56 -5.22 -1.63
CA PHE A 233 -13.21 -3.91 -2.19
C PHE A 233 -12.43 -4.02 -3.52
N ASP A 234 -12.20 -5.21 -4.05
CA ASP A 234 -11.63 -5.36 -5.39
C ASP A 234 -12.65 -4.87 -6.42
N VAL A 235 -12.26 -3.90 -7.26
CA VAL A 235 -13.11 -3.38 -8.35
C VAL A 235 -13.38 -4.45 -9.40
N ASP A 236 -12.38 -5.26 -9.71
CA ASP A 236 -12.47 -6.47 -10.53
C ASP A 236 -11.81 -7.63 -9.78
N GLY A 237 -12.61 -8.41 -9.06
CA GLY A 237 -12.13 -9.50 -8.20
C GLY A 237 -11.47 -10.64 -9.00
N ASP A 238 -11.91 -10.91 -10.23
CA ASP A 238 -11.31 -11.95 -11.08
C ASP A 238 -9.94 -11.51 -11.58
N GLN A 239 -9.82 -10.26 -12.03
CA GLN A 239 -8.54 -9.67 -12.39
C GLN A 239 -7.58 -9.59 -11.20
N ALA A 240 -8.03 -9.13 -10.03
CA ALA A 240 -7.22 -9.03 -8.82
C ALA A 240 -6.66 -10.40 -8.41
N ARG A 241 -7.49 -11.44 -8.50
CA ARG A 241 -7.09 -12.84 -8.24
C ARG A 241 -6.04 -13.32 -9.25
N ALA A 242 -6.26 -13.06 -10.54
CA ALA A 242 -5.30 -13.43 -11.58
C ALA A 242 -3.96 -12.72 -11.40
N THR A 243 -3.97 -11.41 -11.12
CA THR A 243 -2.79 -10.60 -10.80
C THR A 243 -2.05 -11.14 -9.58
N ARG A 244 -2.77 -11.44 -8.49
CA ARG A 244 -2.17 -12.01 -7.26
C ARG A 244 -1.47 -13.32 -7.53
N LYS A 245 -2.12 -14.25 -8.23
CA LYS A 245 -1.55 -15.57 -8.55
C LYS A 245 -0.29 -15.45 -9.40
N ALA A 246 -0.30 -14.59 -10.41
CA ALA A 246 0.84 -14.37 -11.29
C ALA A 246 2.03 -13.79 -10.51
N ILE A 247 1.82 -12.68 -9.79
CA ILE A 247 2.93 -12.02 -9.09
C ILE A 247 3.50 -12.87 -7.96
N LEU A 248 2.66 -13.60 -7.20
CA LEU A 248 3.16 -14.49 -6.13
C LEU A 248 3.97 -15.66 -6.70
N ALA A 249 3.62 -16.16 -7.89
CA ALA A 249 4.39 -17.19 -8.57
C ALA A 249 5.78 -16.69 -8.98
N ASP A 250 5.84 -15.48 -9.57
CA ASP A 250 7.09 -14.85 -9.98
C ASP A 250 7.99 -14.54 -8.76
N LEU A 251 7.42 -13.92 -7.72
CA LEU A 251 8.15 -13.59 -6.48
C LEU A 251 8.73 -14.81 -5.77
N ALA A 252 7.99 -15.93 -5.77
CA ALA A 252 8.46 -17.19 -5.19
C ALA A 252 9.52 -17.89 -6.06
N ALA A 253 9.56 -17.60 -7.36
CA ALA A 253 10.53 -18.18 -8.29
C ALA A 253 11.85 -17.41 -8.31
N ASP A 254 11.81 -16.09 -8.25
CA ASP A 254 12.98 -15.22 -8.40
C ASP A 254 13.55 -14.71 -7.07
N GLY A 255 12.84 -14.91 -5.94
CA GLY A 255 13.27 -14.47 -4.62
C GLY A 255 13.30 -12.96 -4.46
N THR A 256 12.53 -12.22 -5.24
CA THR A 256 12.45 -10.75 -5.12
C THR A 256 11.97 -10.36 -3.71
N ARG A 257 12.69 -9.43 -3.11
CA ARG A 257 12.32 -8.79 -1.84
C ARG A 257 11.09 -7.93 -2.04
N ILE A 258 10.11 -8.06 -1.16
CA ILE A 258 8.83 -7.33 -1.24
C ILE A 258 8.55 -6.49 -0.01
N ALA A 259 7.69 -5.48 -0.20
CA ALA A 259 7.01 -4.76 0.85
C ALA A 259 5.53 -4.61 0.49
N GLY A 260 4.62 -4.63 1.48
CA GLY A 260 3.18 -4.53 1.23
C GLY A 260 2.47 -3.65 2.23
N SER A 261 1.43 -2.91 1.75
CA SER A 261 0.69 -1.97 2.60
C SER A 261 -0.03 -2.67 3.74
N HIS A 262 -0.58 -3.86 3.49
CA HIS A 262 -1.32 -4.62 4.49
C HIS A 262 -0.53 -5.80 5.09
N LEU A 263 0.76 -5.91 4.79
CA LEU A 263 1.62 -6.84 5.51
C LEU A 263 1.84 -6.35 6.95
N GLU A 264 1.99 -7.32 7.87
CA GLU A 264 2.27 -7.00 9.26
C GLU A 264 3.64 -6.30 9.39
N PHE A 265 3.66 -5.22 10.17
CA PHE A 265 4.90 -4.46 10.39
C PHE A 265 6.03 -5.38 10.93
N PRO A 266 7.26 -5.29 10.39
CA PRO A 266 7.82 -4.23 9.53
C PRO A 266 7.60 -4.41 8.01
N ALA A 267 6.70 -5.27 7.58
CA ALA A 267 6.08 -5.36 6.26
C ALA A 267 7.03 -5.63 5.08
N VAL A 268 8.26 -6.08 5.34
CA VAL A 268 9.27 -6.42 4.33
C VAL A 268 9.72 -7.88 4.49
N GLY A 269 9.91 -8.57 3.39
CA GLY A 269 10.33 -9.97 3.38
C GLY A 269 10.31 -10.59 1.98
N PHE A 270 10.10 -11.89 1.94
CA PHE A 270 10.15 -12.71 0.73
C PHE A 270 8.93 -13.61 0.63
N VAL A 271 8.65 -14.06 -0.58
CA VAL A 271 7.62 -15.08 -0.83
C VAL A 271 8.31 -16.40 -1.15
N THR A 272 7.83 -17.49 -0.57
CA THR A 272 8.26 -18.86 -0.93
C THR A 272 7.06 -19.73 -1.18
N ARG A 273 7.24 -20.78 -2.00
CA ARG A 273 6.20 -21.80 -2.15
C ARG A 273 6.03 -22.58 -0.86
N ASP A 274 4.79 -22.98 -0.58
CA ASP A 274 4.41 -23.80 0.55
C ASP A 274 3.27 -24.71 0.09
N GLU A 275 3.37 -26.02 0.30
CA GLU A 275 2.40 -27.05 -0.11
C GLU A 275 1.40 -26.62 -1.20
N ASP A 276 0.22 -26.11 -0.80
CA ASP A 276 -0.86 -25.74 -1.70
C ASP A 276 -0.89 -24.22 -2.04
N GLY A 277 0.09 -23.44 -1.58
CA GLY A 277 0.08 -21.98 -1.79
C GLY A 277 1.47 -21.36 -1.63
N TYR A 278 1.50 -20.28 -0.87
CA TYR A 278 2.72 -19.53 -0.58
C TYR A 278 2.82 -19.20 0.91
N ARG A 279 4.01 -18.76 1.31
CA ARG A 279 4.30 -18.25 2.63
C ARG A 279 5.10 -16.95 2.53
N PHE A 280 4.68 -15.95 3.27
CA PHE A 280 5.51 -14.78 3.51
C PHE A 280 6.56 -15.11 4.56
N VAL A 281 7.82 -14.84 4.24
CA VAL A 281 8.96 -14.98 5.13
C VAL A 281 9.44 -13.58 5.46
N PRO A 282 9.15 -13.06 6.67
CA PRO A 282 9.63 -11.75 7.08
C PRO A 282 11.15 -11.69 7.01
N GLU A 283 11.68 -10.56 6.53
CA GLU A 283 13.13 -10.33 6.57
C GLU A 283 13.60 -10.18 8.01
N LEU A 284 14.76 -10.75 8.30
CA LEU A 284 15.37 -10.64 9.62
C LEU A 284 15.68 -9.16 9.90
N TRP A 285 15.08 -8.65 10.97
CA TRP A 285 15.40 -7.31 11.44
C TRP A 285 16.71 -7.30 12.23
N VAL A 286 17.66 -6.49 11.79
CA VAL A 286 18.92 -6.22 12.50
C VAL A 286 18.97 -4.70 12.78
N ALA A 287 19.32 -4.33 14.00
CA ALA A 287 19.27 -2.92 14.46
C ALA A 287 20.24 -2.00 13.73
N ASP A 288 21.37 -2.53 13.28
CA ASP A 288 22.51 -1.76 12.78
C ASP A 288 22.59 -1.68 11.23
N GLU A 289 21.64 -2.29 10.52
CA GLU A 289 21.54 -2.20 9.07
C GLU A 289 20.60 -1.07 8.66
N ALA A 290 21.10 0.15 8.63
CA ALA A 290 20.39 1.32 8.12
C ALA A 290 21.31 2.17 7.23
#